data_0ea8ac2243894d764f71a4206ac1547b
#
_entry.id   0ea8ac2243894d764f71a4206ac1547b
#
_cell.length_a   1.000
_cell.length_b   1.000
_cell.length_c   1.000
_cell.angle_alpha   90.00
_cell.angle_beta   90.00
_cell.angle_gamma   90.00
#
_symmetry.space_group_name_H-M   'P 1'
#
loop_
_entity.id
_entity.type
_entity.pdbx_description
1 polymer ?
#
loop_
_entity_poly.entity_id
_entity_poly.type
_entity_poly.pdbx_seq_one_letter_code
_entity_poly.pdbx_strand_id
1 'polypeptide(L)'
;MCTCLIAGRRASRSGYALLAANDDWDNTPGLLTHVPRRKHAPDAVYTLVGGHTIPEIGETCGYLYTACKYEIGTLDRAWAGGTNDRGVSVAGTGVMAFKAIPWDGMLL
;
A
#
# COMPACT_ATOMS: atom_id res chain seq x y z
N MET A 1 16.80 -6.20 1.81
CA MET A 1 16.12 -6.98 0.71
C MET A 1 14.70 -7.23 1.14
N CYS A 2 13.73 -6.80 0.34
CA CYS A 2 12.32 -7.00 0.66
C CYS A 2 11.85 -8.39 0.21
N THR A 3 10.91 -8.98 0.93
CA THR A 3 10.39 -10.32 0.64
C THR A 3 8.87 -10.34 0.83
N CYS A 4 8.15 -10.91 -0.14
CA CYS A 4 6.72 -11.17 -0.02
C CYS A 4 6.46 -12.68 -0.05
N LEU A 5 5.60 -13.15 0.84
CA LEU A 5 5.15 -14.54 0.94
C LEU A 5 3.63 -14.60 0.86
N ILE A 6 3.11 -15.52 0.08
CA ILE A 6 1.68 -15.76 -0.05
C ILE A 6 1.39 -17.24 0.20
N ALA A 7 0.47 -17.53 1.12
CA ALA A 7 -0.10 -18.85 1.28
C ALA A 7 -1.59 -18.83 0.93
N GLY A 8 -1.96 -19.62 -0.06
CA GLY A 8 -3.36 -19.76 -0.46
C GLY A 8 -4.20 -20.49 0.60
N ARG A 9 -5.53 -20.40 0.51
CA ARG A 9 -6.46 -20.98 1.48
C ARG A 9 -6.25 -22.49 1.74
N ARG A 10 -5.83 -23.25 0.71
CA ARG A 10 -5.58 -24.68 0.83
C ARG A 10 -4.25 -25.02 1.50
N ALA A 11 -3.32 -24.07 1.56
CA ALA A 11 -2.02 -24.20 2.22
C ALA A 11 -2.03 -23.65 3.65
N SER A 12 -3.12 -23.04 4.08
CA SER A 12 -3.30 -22.44 5.40
C SER A 12 -4.19 -23.33 6.27
N ARG A 13 -3.76 -23.60 7.51
CA ARG A 13 -4.55 -24.37 8.49
C ARG A 13 -5.86 -23.65 8.85
N SER A 14 -5.87 -22.33 8.82
CA SER A 14 -7.06 -21.51 9.13
C SER A 14 -8.07 -21.43 7.99
N GLY A 15 -7.72 -21.89 6.78
CA GLY A 15 -8.54 -21.71 5.58
C GLY A 15 -8.56 -20.30 5.01
N TYR A 16 -7.80 -19.37 5.58
CA TYR A 16 -7.62 -18.01 5.04
C TYR A 16 -6.39 -17.94 4.15
N ALA A 17 -6.42 -17.07 3.15
CA ALA A 17 -5.21 -16.68 2.45
C ALA A 17 -4.35 -15.81 3.38
N LEU A 18 -3.05 -16.07 3.41
CA LEU A 18 -2.09 -15.32 4.21
C LEU A 18 -1.15 -14.56 3.28
N LEU A 19 -0.93 -13.30 3.59
CA LEU A 19 0.06 -12.45 2.92
C LEU A 19 1.00 -11.92 4.00
N ALA A 20 2.28 -12.14 3.81
CA ALA A 20 3.33 -11.57 4.64
C ALA A 20 4.30 -10.78 3.76
N ALA A 21 4.72 -9.63 4.22
CA ALA A 21 5.75 -8.83 3.59
C ALA A 21 6.76 -8.38 4.63
N ASN A 22 8.01 -8.38 4.23
CA ASN A 22 9.08 -7.77 4.98
C ASN A 22 9.64 -6.63 4.11
N ASP A 23 9.85 -5.49 4.74
CA ASP A 23 10.42 -4.31 4.11
C ASP A 23 11.73 -3.99 4.83
N ASP A 24 12.82 -4.38 4.20
CA ASP A 24 14.19 -4.25 4.70
C ASP A 24 14.74 -2.86 4.33
N TRP A 25 14.41 -1.87 5.14
CA TRP A 25 14.90 -0.52 4.96
C TRP A 25 15.61 -0.02 6.22
N ASP A 26 16.80 0.55 6.07
CA ASP A 26 17.62 1.00 7.19
C ASP A 26 16.95 2.14 7.96
N ASN A 27 16.89 1.99 9.31
CA ASN A 27 16.48 3.02 10.26
C ASN A 27 15.10 3.67 10.04
N THR A 28 14.19 2.99 9.35
CA THR A 28 12.88 3.53 9.08
C THR A 28 11.82 2.76 9.89
N PRO A 29 11.24 3.36 10.94
CA PRO A 29 10.20 2.69 11.71
C PRO A 29 8.95 2.48 10.85
N GLY A 30 8.43 1.27 10.85
CA GLY A 30 7.11 0.97 10.29
C GLY A 30 6.00 1.53 11.19
N LEU A 31 5.02 2.15 10.57
CA LEU A 31 3.80 2.61 11.25
C LEU A 31 2.61 1.79 10.77
N LEU A 32 1.81 1.33 11.71
CA LEU A 32 0.50 0.73 11.42
C LEU A 32 -0.57 1.80 11.54
N THR A 33 -1.27 2.06 10.47
CA THR A 33 -2.30 3.11 10.41
C THR A 33 -3.65 2.49 10.03
N HIS A 34 -4.70 2.93 10.72
CA HIS A 34 -6.08 2.60 10.39
C HIS A 34 -6.74 3.79 9.68
N VAL A 35 -7.31 3.54 8.51
CA VAL A 35 -8.12 4.50 7.77
C VAL A 35 -9.57 4.00 7.78
N PRO A 36 -10.51 4.77 8.31
CA PRO A 36 -11.91 4.38 8.32
C PRO A 36 -12.51 4.43 6.91
N ARG A 37 -13.59 3.68 6.71
CA ARG A 37 -14.43 3.76 5.51
C ARG A 37 -14.89 5.21 5.28
N ARG A 38 -14.83 5.67 4.02
CA ARG A 38 -15.18 7.05 3.67
C ARG A 38 -16.07 7.10 2.43
N LYS A 39 -17.09 7.94 2.49
CA LYS A 39 -17.87 8.34 1.31
C LYS A 39 -17.23 9.57 0.66
N HIS A 40 -17.25 9.60 -0.65
CA HIS A 40 -16.68 10.67 -1.46
C HIS A 40 -17.77 11.38 -2.27
N ALA A 41 -17.53 12.64 -2.59
CA ALA A 41 -18.40 13.39 -3.51
C ALA A 41 -18.34 12.77 -4.92
N PRO A 42 -19.37 12.96 -5.76
CA PRO A 42 -19.41 12.35 -7.09
C PRO A 42 -18.27 12.74 -8.04
N ASP A 43 -17.67 13.91 -7.82
CA ASP A 43 -16.59 14.50 -8.61
C ASP A 43 -15.24 14.52 -7.86
N ALA A 44 -15.17 13.82 -6.75
CA ALA A 44 -13.94 13.75 -5.98
C ALA A 44 -12.81 13.08 -6.77
N VAL A 45 -11.60 13.58 -6.59
CA VAL A 45 -10.40 13.00 -7.18
C VAL A 45 -9.34 12.72 -6.12
N TYR A 46 -8.63 11.63 -6.30
CA TYR A 46 -7.43 11.31 -5.52
C TYR A 46 -6.20 11.77 -6.30
N THR A 47 -5.32 12.51 -5.64
CA THR A 47 -4.06 12.98 -6.25
C THR A 47 -2.90 12.10 -5.80
N LEU A 48 -2.24 11.47 -6.74
CA LEU A 48 -1.05 10.66 -6.53
C LEU A 48 0.18 11.54 -6.23
N VAL A 49 1.22 10.94 -5.68
CA VAL A 49 2.47 11.65 -5.32
C VAL A 49 3.08 12.42 -6.50
N GLY A 50 2.99 11.88 -7.72
CA GLY A 50 3.45 12.54 -8.94
C GLY A 50 2.54 13.65 -9.48
N GLY A 51 1.47 14.04 -8.77
CA GLY A 51 0.50 15.05 -9.20
C GLY A 51 -0.59 14.53 -10.14
N HIS A 52 -0.53 13.29 -10.58
CA HIS A 52 -1.59 12.66 -11.36
C HIS A 52 -2.85 12.46 -10.50
N THR A 53 -3.99 12.60 -11.10
CA THR A 53 -5.28 12.41 -10.44
C THR A 53 -6.02 11.22 -11.00
N ILE A 54 -6.71 10.49 -10.12
CA ILE A 54 -7.66 9.45 -10.49
C ILE A 54 -9.02 9.77 -9.87
N PRO A 55 -10.14 9.47 -10.54
CA PRO A 55 -11.45 9.64 -9.94
C PRO A 55 -11.59 8.79 -8.67
N GLU A 56 -12.14 9.38 -7.61
CA GLU A 56 -12.53 8.61 -6.43
C GLU A 56 -13.77 7.78 -6.72
N ILE A 57 -13.84 6.61 -6.08
CA ILE A 57 -15.08 5.82 -6.05
C ILE A 57 -16.04 6.41 -5.02
N GLY A 58 -17.34 6.19 -5.17
CA GLY A 58 -18.35 6.77 -4.27
C GLY A 58 -18.17 6.42 -2.79
N GLU A 59 -17.54 5.29 -2.49
CA GLU A 59 -17.17 4.88 -1.13
C GLU A 59 -15.90 4.03 -1.14
N THR A 60 -14.90 4.40 -0.34
CA THR A 60 -13.71 3.59 -0.08
C THR A 60 -13.89 2.70 1.13
N CYS A 61 -13.37 1.49 1.07
CA CYS A 61 -13.30 0.57 2.20
C CYS A 61 -12.49 1.17 3.35
N GLY A 62 -12.79 0.76 4.57
CA GLY A 62 -11.87 0.92 5.69
C GLY A 62 -10.67 -0.01 5.52
N TYR A 63 -9.48 0.41 5.92
CA TYR A 63 -8.29 -0.41 5.78
C TYR A 63 -7.24 -0.12 6.85
N LEU A 64 -6.42 -1.14 7.09
CA LEU A 64 -5.16 -1.04 7.84
C LEU A 64 -4.02 -1.06 6.84
N TYR A 65 -3.03 -0.23 7.03
CA TYR A 65 -1.82 -0.28 6.22
C TYR A 65 -0.57 -0.02 7.04
N THR A 66 0.54 -0.54 6.56
CA THR A 66 1.87 -0.23 7.06
C THR A 66 2.58 0.70 6.12
N ALA A 67 3.23 1.70 6.65
CA ALA A 67 4.07 2.63 5.91
C ALA A 67 5.40 2.81 6.61
N CYS A 68 6.44 3.04 5.85
CA CYS A 68 7.72 3.50 6.37
C CYS A 68 7.67 5.00 6.60
N LYS A 69 8.23 5.49 7.70
CA LYS A 69 8.30 6.91 7.97
C LYS A 69 9.53 7.53 7.30
N TYR A 70 9.36 8.15 6.16
CA TYR A 70 10.38 9.05 5.64
C TYR A 70 10.24 10.44 6.26
N GLU A 71 11.35 11.15 6.48
CA GLU A 71 11.38 12.44 7.15
C GLU A 71 10.68 13.60 6.41
N ILE A 72 10.19 13.36 5.25
CA ILE A 72 9.64 14.41 4.38
C ILE A 72 8.13 14.28 4.33
N GLY A 73 7.43 15.02 5.12
CA GLY A 73 6.02 15.45 5.15
C GLY A 73 4.94 14.91 4.18
N THR A 74 5.23 13.89 3.41
CA THR A 74 4.34 13.33 2.39
C THR A 74 3.99 11.85 2.63
N LEU A 75 4.09 11.41 3.85
CA LEU A 75 4.15 9.99 4.26
C LEU A 75 2.85 9.26 4.36
N ASP A 76 1.77 9.93 4.30
CA ASP A 76 0.45 9.31 4.28
C ASP A 76 0.19 8.50 3.00
N ARG A 77 1.16 8.46 2.07
CA ARG A 77 1.00 7.86 0.74
C ARG A 77 2.03 6.80 0.33
N ALA A 78 3.11 6.62 1.08
CA ALA A 78 4.11 5.59 0.81
C ALA A 78 3.88 4.38 1.73
N TRP A 79 3.06 3.44 1.30
CA TRP A 79 2.71 2.26 2.07
C TRP A 79 3.36 0.98 1.50
N ALA A 80 3.79 0.11 2.38
CA ALA A 80 4.42 -1.17 2.02
C ALA A 80 3.38 -2.28 1.83
N GLY A 81 2.26 -2.18 2.51
CA GLY A 81 1.18 -3.14 2.38
C GLY A 81 -0.02 -2.81 3.26
N GLY A 82 -1.15 -3.41 2.97
CA GLY A 82 -2.36 -3.19 3.75
C GLY A 82 -3.44 -4.22 3.48
N THR A 83 -4.46 -4.16 4.32
CA THR A 83 -5.64 -5.02 4.19
C THR A 83 -6.90 -4.20 4.42
N ASN A 84 -7.93 -4.41 3.62
CA ASN A 84 -9.19 -3.71 3.79
C ASN A 84 -10.24 -4.56 4.53
N ASP A 85 -11.34 -3.93 4.94
CA ASP A 85 -12.46 -4.55 5.65
C ASP A 85 -13.29 -5.52 4.79
N ARG A 86 -12.93 -5.71 3.53
CA ARG A 86 -13.47 -6.74 2.62
C ARG A 86 -12.55 -7.94 2.48
N GLY A 87 -11.44 -7.97 3.22
CA GLY A 87 -10.48 -9.07 3.21
C GLY A 87 -9.56 -9.08 1.98
N VAL A 88 -9.41 -7.96 1.30
CA VAL A 88 -8.42 -7.80 0.23
C VAL A 88 -7.15 -7.26 0.84
N SER A 89 -6.04 -7.97 0.61
CA SER A 89 -4.71 -7.57 1.06
C SER A 89 -3.79 -7.32 -0.12
N VAL A 90 -2.97 -6.30 0.00
CA VAL A 90 -1.94 -5.92 -0.98
C VAL A 90 -0.64 -5.70 -0.26
N ALA A 91 0.45 -6.17 -0.83
CA ALA A 91 1.79 -5.84 -0.37
C ALA A 91 2.69 -5.62 -1.58
N GLY A 92 3.67 -4.74 -1.42
CA GLY A 92 4.66 -4.41 -2.42
C GLY A 92 6.05 -4.84 -1.99
N THR A 93 6.95 -4.92 -2.96
CA THR A 93 8.39 -5.07 -2.73
C THR A 93 9.13 -4.19 -3.70
N GLY A 94 10.19 -3.54 -3.24
CA GLY A 94 11.04 -2.71 -4.09
C GLY A 94 11.89 -3.56 -5.02
N VAL A 95 12.00 -3.14 -6.27
CA VAL A 95 12.90 -3.74 -7.27
C VAL A 95 13.88 -2.69 -7.74
N MET A 96 15.18 -3.02 -7.70
CA MET A 96 16.22 -2.18 -8.27
C MET A 96 16.40 -2.51 -9.74
N ALA A 97 16.16 -1.55 -10.63
CA ALA A 97 16.42 -1.70 -12.04
C ALA A 97 17.89 -1.35 -12.37
N PHE A 98 18.50 -2.09 -13.30
CA PHE A 98 19.86 -1.80 -13.78
C PHE A 98 19.95 -0.51 -14.62
N LYS A 99 18.81 -0.01 -15.08
CA LYS A 99 18.70 1.24 -15.81
C LYS A 99 17.74 2.16 -15.09
N ALA A 100 18.17 3.39 -14.82
CA ALA A 100 17.28 4.40 -14.27
C ALA A 100 16.11 4.62 -15.23
N ILE A 101 14.90 4.41 -14.73
CA ILE A 101 13.68 4.78 -15.41
C ILE A 101 13.30 6.16 -14.87
N PRO A 102 13.06 7.17 -15.72
CA PRO A 102 12.58 8.46 -15.25
C PRO A 102 11.30 8.30 -14.41
N TRP A 103 11.23 9.01 -13.28
CA TRP A 103 10.10 8.96 -12.35
C TRP A 103 8.86 9.75 -12.83
N ASP A 104 8.76 10.02 -14.10
CA ASP A 104 7.66 10.75 -14.70
C ASP A 104 6.45 9.83 -14.93
N GLY A 105 5.69 9.59 -13.92
CA GLY A 105 4.40 8.92 -14.06
C GLY A 105 4.27 7.51 -13.51
N MET A 106 5.15 7.08 -12.61
CA MET A 106 4.88 5.86 -11.84
C MET A 106 3.70 6.09 -10.88
N LEU A 107 2.71 5.25 -11.00
CA LEU A 107 1.62 5.09 -10.03
C LEU A 107 2.19 4.40 -8.78
N LEU A 108 2.44 5.14 -7.72
CA LEU A 108 2.62 4.62 -6.38
C LEU A 108 1.45 5.05 -5.52
#